data_587f1c5b1dfc577d56a8f9de12782b5a
#
_entry.id   587f1c5b1dfc577d56a8f9de12782b5a
#
_cell.length_a   1.000
_cell.length_b   1.000
_cell.length_c   1.000
_cell.angle_alpha   90.00
_cell.angle_beta   90.00
_cell.angle_gamma   90.00
#
_symmetry.space_group_name_H-M   'P 1'
#
loop_
_entity.id
_entity.type
_entity.pdbx_description
1 polymer ?
#
loop_
_entity_poly.entity_id
_entity_poly.type
_entity_poly.pdbx_seq_one_letter_code
_entity_poly.pdbx_strand_id
1 'polypeptide(L)'
;MRFTQFAVGVLIAGSLFAPSALAQNPDTMMPEQSAAKAKQVLAELINGLGGPGYTEVRESACTGRRALFGHDGALIGYIDFNDFRRFPDKARIEYIGKGRNTILQALLGIDGLDFAHGGLVITLYNGDHGWTYDRSGVNELPATSISEFQEQVKRNIDNLLRFRLKEPGMLIRFGGNDTVDLKQVDWVELTDSEERKFRLAVDRSTHYLVRAVVSTKDPEYNQINDDTTIYTNYQLKESVWTPLQVTREHNGRRTAQFFYDTCRYNPGFPDDLFTKASLQKHGSETVLKKK
;
A
#
# COMPACT_ATOMS: atom_id res chain seq x y z
N MET A 1 -10.18 -52.95 69.22
CA MET A 1 -9.37 -53.14 67.99
C MET A 1 -10.13 -52.46 66.82
N ARG A 2 -9.66 -51.31 66.43
CA ARG A 2 -10.23 -50.56 65.24
C ARG A 2 -9.14 -50.51 64.19
N PHE A 3 -9.35 -51.14 63.06
CA PHE A 3 -8.49 -51.07 61.88
C PHE A 3 -8.83 -49.79 61.07
N THR A 4 -7.85 -48.92 60.91
CA THR A 4 -7.92 -47.72 60.07
C THR A 4 -7.32 -48.11 58.70
N GLN A 5 -8.14 -48.09 57.63
CA GLN A 5 -7.67 -48.25 56.25
C GLN A 5 -7.18 -46.90 55.73
N PHE A 6 -5.93 -46.85 55.29
CA PHE A 6 -5.36 -45.72 54.56
C PHE A 6 -5.61 -45.94 53.05
N ALA A 7 -6.37 -45.03 52.43
CA ALA A 7 -6.51 -44.98 51.00
C ALA A 7 -5.37 -44.10 50.40
N VAL A 8 -4.54 -44.73 49.57
CA VAL A 8 -3.49 -44.02 48.78
C VAL A 8 -4.12 -43.53 47.49
N GLY A 9 -4.31 -42.24 47.38
CA GLY A 9 -4.73 -41.58 46.12
C GLY A 9 -3.54 -41.41 45.20
N VAL A 10 -3.55 -42.03 44.04
CA VAL A 10 -2.61 -41.84 42.95
C VAL A 10 -3.03 -40.60 42.16
N LEU A 11 -2.32 -39.51 42.23
CA LEU A 11 -2.43 -38.33 41.41
C LEU A 11 -1.72 -38.59 40.06
N ILE A 12 -2.48 -38.84 39.00
CA ILE A 12 -1.96 -38.87 37.63
C ILE A 12 -1.84 -37.41 37.14
N ALA A 13 -0.62 -36.88 37.15
CA ALA A 13 -0.31 -35.62 36.51
C ALA A 13 -0.30 -35.83 34.98
N GLY A 14 -1.41 -35.46 34.32
CA GLY A 14 -1.48 -35.39 32.86
C GLY A 14 -0.65 -34.21 32.35
N SER A 15 0.53 -34.49 31.84
CA SER A 15 1.34 -33.50 31.11
C SER A 15 0.65 -33.16 29.80
N LEU A 16 0.03 -31.97 29.73
CA LEU A 16 -0.44 -31.32 28.50
C LEU A 16 0.80 -30.98 27.64
N PHE A 17 1.15 -31.87 26.73
CA PHE A 17 2.03 -31.50 25.61
C PHE A 17 1.30 -30.51 24.72
N ALA A 18 1.53 -29.19 24.90
CA ALA A 18 1.23 -28.21 23.89
C ALA A 18 2.13 -28.53 22.68
N PRO A 19 1.59 -28.73 21.48
CA PRO A 19 2.42 -28.88 20.30
C PRO A 19 3.21 -27.59 20.11
N SER A 20 4.53 -27.68 20.27
CA SER A 20 5.45 -26.61 19.88
C SER A 20 5.18 -26.31 18.42
N ALA A 21 4.71 -25.11 18.10
CA ALA A 21 4.60 -24.64 16.73
C ALA A 21 6.03 -24.53 16.18
N LEU A 22 6.53 -25.64 15.63
CA LEU A 22 7.81 -25.64 14.89
C LEU A 22 7.66 -24.65 13.76
N ALA A 23 8.61 -23.72 13.67
CA ALA A 23 8.72 -22.81 12.53
C ALA A 23 8.74 -23.68 11.26
N GLN A 24 7.67 -23.57 10.44
CA GLN A 24 7.57 -24.35 9.20
C GLN A 24 8.59 -23.76 8.23
N ASN A 25 9.63 -24.54 7.93
CA ASN A 25 10.60 -24.18 6.90
C ASN A 25 9.89 -24.29 5.54
N PRO A 26 9.72 -23.18 4.78
CA PRO A 26 9.02 -23.19 3.49
C PRO A 26 9.67 -24.13 2.46
N ASP A 27 10.99 -24.33 2.54
CA ASP A 27 11.75 -25.16 1.60
C ASP A 27 11.49 -26.67 1.77
N THR A 28 10.85 -27.08 2.88
CA THR A 28 10.49 -28.48 3.14
C THR A 28 9.04 -28.81 2.78
N MET A 29 8.24 -27.81 2.40
CA MET A 29 6.84 -28.03 2.03
C MET A 29 6.70 -28.49 0.58
N MET A 30 5.81 -29.45 0.33
CA MET A 30 5.43 -29.78 -1.05
C MET A 30 4.77 -28.57 -1.72
N PRO A 31 4.98 -28.35 -3.04
CA PRO A 31 4.46 -27.18 -3.74
C PRO A 31 2.96 -26.94 -3.56
N GLU A 32 2.14 -27.99 -3.58
CA GLU A 32 0.69 -27.91 -3.39
C GLU A 32 0.32 -27.48 -1.96
N GLN A 33 1.04 -27.97 -0.96
CA GLN A 33 0.84 -27.60 0.45
C GLN A 33 1.24 -26.15 0.68
N SER A 34 2.36 -25.72 0.12
CA SER A 34 2.83 -24.34 0.16
C SER A 34 1.82 -23.38 -0.47
N ALA A 35 1.31 -23.73 -1.67
CA ALA A 35 0.28 -22.94 -2.35
C ALA A 35 -1.03 -22.88 -1.55
N ALA A 36 -1.47 -24.00 -0.96
CA ALA A 36 -2.68 -24.04 -0.13
C ALA A 36 -2.54 -23.17 1.12
N LYS A 37 -1.39 -23.25 1.83
CA LYS A 37 -1.11 -22.41 3.01
C LYS A 37 -1.07 -20.94 2.63
N ALA A 38 -0.40 -20.57 1.56
CA ALA A 38 -0.33 -19.18 1.09
C ALA A 38 -1.72 -18.62 0.74
N LYS A 39 -2.56 -19.40 0.06
CA LYS A 39 -3.94 -19.02 -0.24
C LYS A 39 -4.78 -18.82 1.03
N GLN A 40 -4.57 -19.66 2.06
CA GLN A 40 -5.21 -19.49 3.35
C GLN A 40 -4.80 -18.14 3.98
N VAL A 41 -3.49 -17.84 4.05
CA VAL A 41 -2.99 -16.57 4.62
C VAL A 41 -3.52 -15.36 3.84
N LEU A 42 -3.60 -15.44 2.51
CA LEU A 42 -4.21 -14.37 1.69
C LEU A 42 -5.71 -14.20 1.97
N ALA A 43 -6.44 -15.28 2.18
CA ALA A 43 -7.86 -15.21 2.54
C ALA A 43 -8.05 -14.58 3.94
N GLU A 44 -7.21 -14.94 4.90
CA GLU A 44 -7.19 -14.34 6.25
C GLU A 44 -6.84 -12.86 6.18
N LEU A 45 -5.83 -12.45 5.38
CA LEU A 45 -5.50 -11.05 5.13
C LEU A 45 -6.68 -10.27 4.55
N ILE A 46 -7.31 -10.77 3.48
CA ILE A 46 -8.45 -10.10 2.85
C ILE A 46 -9.61 -9.96 3.85
N ASN A 47 -9.91 -11.01 4.61
CA ASN A 47 -10.93 -10.98 5.66
C ASN A 47 -10.56 -9.98 6.77
N GLY A 48 -9.31 -9.96 7.20
CA GLY A 48 -8.79 -9.01 8.18
C GLY A 48 -8.90 -7.57 7.72
N LEU A 49 -8.73 -7.28 6.43
CA LEU A 49 -8.89 -5.95 5.85
C LEU A 49 -10.36 -5.51 5.68
N GLY A 50 -11.33 -6.41 5.86
CA GLY A 50 -12.77 -6.10 5.77
C GLY A 50 -13.57 -7.03 4.85
N GLY A 51 -12.96 -8.10 4.35
CA GLY A 51 -13.61 -9.11 3.51
C GLY A 51 -14.26 -8.52 2.26
N PRO A 52 -15.57 -8.72 2.05
CA PRO A 52 -16.31 -8.12 0.93
C PRO A 52 -16.20 -6.61 0.88
N GLY A 53 -16.27 -5.93 2.05
CA GLY A 53 -16.12 -4.48 2.13
C GLY A 53 -14.79 -3.97 1.57
N TYR A 54 -13.70 -4.74 1.71
CA TYR A 54 -12.41 -4.44 1.10
C TYR A 54 -12.37 -4.78 -0.39
N THR A 55 -12.84 -5.96 -0.79
CA THR A 55 -12.72 -6.43 -2.19
C THR A 55 -13.66 -5.72 -3.15
N GLU A 56 -14.77 -5.17 -2.66
CA GLU A 56 -15.74 -4.42 -3.45
C GLU A 56 -15.42 -2.93 -3.59
N VAL A 57 -14.33 -2.46 -2.99
CA VAL A 57 -13.87 -1.08 -3.19
C VAL A 57 -13.48 -0.86 -4.65
N ARG A 58 -14.13 0.13 -5.27
CA ARG A 58 -13.82 0.60 -6.63
C ARG A 58 -13.30 2.03 -6.61
N GLU A 59 -13.57 2.77 -5.56
CA GLU A 59 -13.16 4.15 -5.40
C GLU A 59 -12.62 4.40 -3.99
N SER A 60 -11.64 5.28 -3.87
CA SER A 60 -11.18 5.80 -2.57
C SER A 60 -10.90 7.29 -2.65
N ALA A 61 -11.25 8.01 -1.58
CA ALA A 61 -10.95 9.42 -1.36
C ALA A 61 -10.25 9.56 -0.03
N CYS A 62 -8.95 9.80 -0.06
CA CYS A 62 -8.14 9.97 1.14
C CYS A 62 -7.52 11.37 1.19
N THR A 63 -7.41 11.93 2.39
CA THR A 63 -6.71 13.18 2.67
C THR A 63 -5.62 12.94 3.70
N GLY A 64 -4.58 13.75 3.69
CA GLY A 64 -3.50 13.59 4.64
C GLY A 64 -2.29 14.48 4.36
N ARG A 65 -1.16 14.08 4.93
CA ARG A 65 0.12 14.74 4.76
C ARG A 65 1.18 13.76 4.29
N ARG A 66 1.99 14.18 3.33
CA ARG A 66 3.18 13.46 2.87
C ARG A 66 4.42 14.12 3.46
N ALA A 67 5.29 13.34 4.10
CA ALA A 67 6.61 13.77 4.49
C ALA A 67 7.53 13.83 3.26
N LEU A 68 8.30 14.90 3.16
CA LEU A 68 9.28 15.15 2.11
C LEU A 68 10.67 14.93 2.68
N PHE A 69 11.51 14.18 1.96
CA PHE A 69 12.86 13.84 2.38
C PHE A 69 13.89 14.39 1.40
N GLY A 70 15.01 14.89 1.92
CA GLY A 70 16.16 15.29 1.12
C GLY A 70 16.94 14.11 0.55
N HIS A 71 17.90 14.41 -0.31
CA HIS A 71 18.80 13.40 -0.87
C HIS A 71 19.62 12.66 0.18
N ASP A 72 19.85 13.26 1.33
CA ASP A 72 20.49 12.69 2.52
C ASP A 72 19.56 11.85 3.39
N GLY A 73 18.26 11.80 3.04
CA GLY A 73 17.21 11.13 3.81
C GLY A 73 16.68 11.94 5.00
N ALA A 74 17.14 13.19 5.20
CA ALA A 74 16.61 14.06 6.24
C ALA A 74 15.20 14.55 5.91
N LEU A 75 14.35 14.66 6.93
CA LEU A 75 13.01 15.23 6.78
C LEU A 75 13.12 16.74 6.48
N ILE A 76 12.57 17.16 5.34
CA ILE A 76 12.54 18.58 4.93
C ILE A 76 11.26 19.26 5.40
N GLY A 77 10.13 18.57 5.34
CA GLY A 77 8.83 19.12 5.72
C GLY A 77 7.67 18.20 5.35
N TYR A 78 6.48 18.76 5.39
CA TYR A 78 5.24 18.07 5.05
C TYR A 78 4.46 18.87 4.01
N ILE A 79 3.77 18.14 3.14
CA ILE A 79 2.81 18.71 2.19
C ILE A 79 1.45 18.03 2.39
N ASP A 80 0.38 18.83 2.41
CA ASP A 80 -0.97 18.30 2.45
C ASP A 80 -1.34 17.73 1.08
N PHE A 81 -2.12 16.66 1.06
CA PHE A 81 -2.59 16.06 -0.19
C PHE A 81 -4.01 15.53 -0.09
N ASN A 82 -4.66 15.47 -1.26
CA ASN A 82 -5.86 14.65 -1.50
C ASN A 82 -5.51 13.58 -2.52
N ASP A 83 -5.91 12.33 -2.27
CA ASP A 83 -5.70 11.20 -3.17
C ASP A 83 -7.05 10.58 -3.51
N PHE A 84 -7.46 10.76 -4.75
CA PHE A 84 -8.70 10.19 -5.31
C PHE A 84 -8.33 9.08 -6.28
N ARG A 85 -8.90 7.91 -6.09
CA ARG A 85 -8.64 6.76 -6.95
C ARG A 85 -9.94 6.13 -7.39
N ARG A 86 -9.99 5.75 -8.67
CA ARG A 86 -10.96 4.79 -9.20
C ARG A 86 -10.15 3.62 -9.74
N PHE A 87 -10.22 2.53 -9.03
CA PHE A 87 -9.43 1.34 -9.33
C PHE A 87 -9.88 0.69 -10.64
N PRO A 88 -8.96 0.05 -11.40
CA PRO A 88 -7.54 -0.15 -11.03
C PRO A 88 -6.60 1.00 -11.45
N ASP A 89 -6.95 1.85 -12.42
CA ASP A 89 -6.02 2.62 -13.24
C ASP A 89 -6.32 4.11 -13.35
N LYS A 90 -7.17 4.67 -12.46
CA LYS A 90 -7.42 6.11 -12.43
C LYS A 90 -6.98 6.68 -11.09
N ALA A 91 -6.21 7.76 -11.17
CA ALA A 91 -5.73 8.47 -9.98
C ALA A 91 -5.75 9.97 -10.21
N ARG A 92 -6.16 10.72 -9.19
CA ARG A 92 -6.04 12.17 -9.11
C ARG A 92 -5.43 12.50 -7.77
N ILE A 93 -4.22 13.05 -7.79
CA ILE A 93 -3.49 13.44 -6.59
C ILE A 93 -3.35 14.96 -6.61
N GLU A 94 -3.81 15.60 -5.55
CA GLU A 94 -3.74 17.04 -5.37
C GLU A 94 -2.79 17.34 -4.23
N TYR A 95 -1.69 18.02 -4.49
CA TYR A 95 -0.78 18.54 -3.49
C TYR A 95 -1.12 19.98 -3.18
N ILE A 96 -1.24 20.31 -1.89
CA ILE A 96 -1.70 21.60 -1.40
C ILE A 96 -0.55 22.22 -0.62
N GLY A 97 0.12 23.20 -1.22
CA GLY A 97 1.15 24.00 -0.58
C GLY A 97 0.55 25.12 0.23
N LYS A 98 0.93 25.21 1.50
CA LYS A 98 0.52 26.30 2.40
C LYS A 98 1.70 27.17 2.80
N GLY A 99 1.63 28.46 2.48
CA GLY A 99 2.48 29.48 3.04
C GLY A 99 3.93 29.54 2.54
N ARG A 100 4.80 30.15 3.34
CA ARG A 100 6.18 30.51 3.03
C ARG A 100 7.09 29.30 2.72
N ASN A 101 6.80 28.15 3.34
CA ASN A 101 7.56 26.92 3.14
C ASN A 101 7.37 26.31 1.74
N THR A 102 6.22 26.56 1.11
CA THR A 102 5.93 26.12 -0.26
C THR A 102 6.85 26.79 -1.28
N ILE A 103 7.16 28.08 -1.06
CA ILE A 103 8.08 28.83 -1.93
C ILE A 103 9.50 28.26 -1.80
N LEU A 104 9.91 27.91 -0.59
CA LEU A 104 11.22 27.32 -0.34
C LEU A 104 11.32 25.91 -0.94
N GLN A 105 10.26 25.11 -0.88
CA GLN A 105 10.18 23.79 -1.49
C GLN A 105 10.23 23.86 -3.02
N ALA A 106 9.54 24.83 -3.63
CA ALA A 106 9.59 25.09 -5.06
C ALA A 106 10.99 25.57 -5.51
N LEU A 107 11.63 26.41 -4.70
CA LEU A 107 13.00 26.90 -4.96
C LEU A 107 14.07 25.81 -4.85
N LEU A 108 13.86 24.82 -3.98
CA LEU A 108 14.79 23.71 -3.79
C LEU A 108 14.56 22.56 -4.77
N GLY A 109 13.56 22.67 -5.66
CA GLY A 109 13.25 21.64 -6.67
C GLY A 109 12.86 20.29 -6.08
N ILE A 110 12.33 20.28 -4.84
CA ILE A 110 11.98 19.07 -4.14
C ILE A 110 10.77 18.44 -4.81
N ASP A 111 10.92 17.22 -5.27
CA ASP A 111 9.90 16.39 -5.93
C ASP A 111 9.31 16.93 -7.25
N GLY A 112 9.91 17.95 -7.88
CA GLY A 112 9.44 18.49 -9.16
C GLY A 112 8.04 19.14 -9.11
N LEU A 113 7.57 19.55 -7.91
CA LEU A 113 6.27 20.19 -7.74
C LEU A 113 6.38 21.69 -8.06
N ASP A 114 5.84 22.10 -9.20
CA ASP A 114 5.72 23.51 -9.58
C ASP A 114 4.30 24.02 -9.27
N PHE A 115 4.12 24.60 -8.08
CA PHE A 115 2.80 24.98 -7.58
C PHE A 115 2.17 26.12 -8.38
N ALA A 116 0.93 25.89 -8.82
CA ALA A 116 0.07 26.92 -9.41
C ALA A 116 -0.22 28.06 -8.41
N HIS A 117 -0.74 29.16 -8.91
CA HIS A 117 -1.25 30.22 -8.06
C HIS A 117 -2.31 29.67 -7.09
N GLY A 118 -2.08 29.86 -5.78
CA GLY A 118 -2.90 29.29 -4.71
C GLY A 118 -2.29 28.05 -4.07
N GLY A 119 -1.08 27.62 -4.53
CA GLY A 119 -0.33 26.53 -3.89
C GLY A 119 -0.86 25.14 -4.21
N LEU A 120 -1.43 24.92 -5.41
CA LEU A 120 -2.00 23.64 -5.82
C LEU A 120 -1.23 23.05 -7.00
N VAL A 121 -0.93 21.75 -6.92
CA VAL A 121 -0.51 20.92 -8.05
C VAL A 121 -1.41 19.71 -8.10
N ILE A 122 -1.95 19.40 -9.28
CA ILE A 122 -2.76 18.22 -9.49
C ILE A 122 -2.08 17.34 -10.54
N THR A 123 -1.90 16.06 -10.21
CA THR A 123 -1.50 15.03 -11.17
C THR A 123 -2.68 14.09 -11.36
N LEU A 124 -3.06 13.88 -12.61
CA LEU A 124 -4.22 13.09 -12.98
C LEU A 124 -3.83 12.02 -13.99
N TYR A 125 -4.23 10.79 -13.72
CA TYR A 125 -4.07 9.63 -14.61
C TYR A 125 -5.43 8.99 -14.90
N ASN A 126 -5.61 8.56 -16.14
CA ASN A 126 -6.79 7.83 -16.60
C ASN A 126 -6.35 6.80 -17.66
N GLY A 127 -5.97 5.61 -17.19
CA GLY A 127 -5.45 4.54 -18.03
C GLY A 127 -4.13 4.92 -18.71
N ASP A 128 -4.18 5.10 -20.01
CA ASP A 128 -3.06 5.45 -20.88
C ASP A 128 -2.89 6.96 -21.11
N HIS A 129 -3.63 7.76 -20.39
CA HIS A 129 -3.56 9.22 -20.45
C HIS A 129 -3.20 9.82 -19.10
N GLY A 130 -2.52 10.97 -19.12
CA GLY A 130 -2.19 11.70 -17.91
C GLY A 130 -2.03 13.19 -18.16
N TRP A 131 -2.38 14.00 -17.15
CA TRP A 131 -2.29 15.46 -17.17
C TRP A 131 -1.82 15.99 -15.83
N THR A 132 -1.20 17.15 -15.87
CA THR A 132 -0.91 17.92 -14.67
C THR A 132 -1.56 19.28 -14.74
N TYR A 133 -1.94 19.84 -13.58
CA TYR A 133 -2.25 21.23 -13.39
C TYR A 133 -1.24 21.80 -12.40
N ASP A 134 -0.45 22.76 -12.86
CA ASP A 134 0.60 23.41 -12.11
C ASP A 134 0.65 24.91 -12.45
N ARG A 135 1.76 25.57 -12.14
CA ARG A 135 1.97 27.00 -12.40
C ARG A 135 1.85 27.36 -13.88
N SER A 136 2.18 26.47 -14.79
CA SER A 136 2.11 26.69 -16.23
C SER A 136 0.69 26.42 -16.80
N GLY A 137 -0.22 25.93 -15.98
CA GLY A 137 -1.59 25.56 -16.36
C GLY A 137 -1.80 24.07 -16.51
N VAL A 138 -2.65 23.66 -17.43
CA VAL A 138 -2.96 22.25 -17.71
C VAL A 138 -2.08 21.73 -18.83
N ASN A 139 -1.25 20.74 -18.52
CA ASN A 139 -0.32 20.12 -19.47
C ASN A 139 -0.54 18.61 -19.54
N GLU A 140 -0.17 18.00 -20.66
CA GLU A 140 -0.11 16.55 -20.79
C GLU A 140 1.17 16.03 -20.12
N LEU A 141 1.05 14.89 -19.44
CA LEU A 141 2.21 14.23 -18.88
C LEU A 141 3.04 13.55 -19.98
N PRO A 142 4.38 13.49 -19.82
CA PRO A 142 5.25 12.75 -20.70
C PRO A 142 4.87 11.27 -20.77
N ALA A 143 5.10 10.62 -21.92
CA ALA A 143 4.85 9.19 -22.08
C ALA A 143 5.57 8.31 -21.04
N THR A 144 6.76 8.72 -20.59
CA THR A 144 7.50 8.05 -19.52
C THR A 144 6.74 8.05 -18.21
N SER A 145 6.14 9.18 -17.80
CA SER A 145 5.33 9.28 -16.58
C SER A 145 4.07 8.42 -16.67
N ILE A 146 3.47 8.32 -17.85
CA ILE A 146 2.30 7.45 -18.09
C ILE A 146 2.70 5.99 -17.97
N SER A 147 3.81 5.58 -18.61
CA SER A 147 4.34 4.22 -18.51
C SER A 147 4.70 3.85 -17.06
N GLU A 148 5.32 4.76 -16.32
CA GLU A 148 5.61 4.55 -14.88
C GLU A 148 4.33 4.36 -14.06
N PHE A 149 3.29 5.15 -14.33
CA PHE A 149 2.01 4.98 -13.67
C PHE A 149 1.38 3.62 -13.97
N GLN A 150 1.40 3.18 -15.23
CA GLN A 150 0.91 1.86 -15.63
C GLN A 150 1.68 0.73 -14.91
N GLU A 151 2.99 0.85 -14.78
CA GLU A 151 3.79 -0.08 -13.99
C GLU A 151 3.46 0.00 -12.48
N GLN A 152 3.20 1.19 -11.95
CA GLN A 152 2.71 1.33 -10.56
C GLN A 152 1.34 0.67 -10.36
N VAL A 153 0.42 0.74 -11.32
CA VAL A 153 -0.88 0.04 -11.28
C VAL A 153 -0.68 -1.46 -11.15
N LYS A 154 0.26 -2.03 -11.91
CA LYS A 154 0.60 -3.47 -11.86
C LYS A 154 1.27 -3.86 -10.53
N ARG A 155 2.07 -2.98 -9.93
CA ARG A 155 2.78 -3.21 -8.65
C ARG A 155 1.93 -2.86 -7.42
N ASN A 156 0.79 -2.24 -7.58
CA ASN A 156 -0.06 -1.80 -6.48
C ASN A 156 -0.66 -2.99 -5.73
N ILE A 157 -0.45 -3.04 -4.41
CA ILE A 157 -0.89 -4.15 -3.56
C ILE A 157 -2.41 -4.24 -3.46
N ASP A 158 -3.11 -3.10 -3.43
CA ASP A 158 -4.58 -3.10 -3.45
C ASP A 158 -5.13 -3.67 -4.76
N ASN A 159 -4.52 -3.35 -5.91
CA ASN A 159 -4.87 -3.94 -7.19
C ASN A 159 -4.56 -5.44 -7.23
N LEU A 160 -3.40 -5.83 -6.68
CA LEU A 160 -3.01 -7.24 -6.57
C LEU A 160 -4.06 -8.03 -5.80
N LEU A 161 -4.40 -7.59 -4.57
CA LEU A 161 -5.31 -8.30 -3.69
C LEU A 161 -6.77 -8.30 -4.16
N ARG A 162 -7.23 -7.21 -4.79
CA ARG A 162 -8.62 -7.07 -5.23
C ARG A 162 -8.89 -7.69 -6.60
N PHE A 163 -7.94 -7.62 -7.53
CA PHE A 163 -8.22 -7.93 -8.94
C PHE A 163 -7.31 -8.99 -9.54
N ARG A 164 -6.03 -9.07 -9.10
CA ARG A 164 -4.99 -9.78 -9.82
C ARG A 164 -4.65 -11.18 -9.30
N LEU A 165 -5.11 -11.57 -8.10
CA LEU A 165 -4.80 -12.89 -7.51
C LEU A 165 -5.23 -14.09 -8.38
N LYS A 166 -6.19 -13.90 -9.28
CA LYS A 166 -6.72 -14.93 -10.18
C LYS A 166 -6.22 -14.79 -11.62
N GLU A 167 -5.28 -13.88 -11.87
CA GLU A 167 -4.69 -13.72 -13.21
C GLU A 167 -3.99 -15.01 -13.65
N PRO A 168 -4.10 -15.39 -14.94
CA PRO A 168 -3.35 -16.51 -15.47
C PRO A 168 -1.84 -16.34 -15.28
N GLY A 169 -1.16 -17.40 -14.87
CA GLY A 169 0.30 -17.37 -14.61
C GLY A 169 0.71 -16.85 -13.24
N MET A 170 -0.23 -16.43 -12.37
CA MET A 170 0.07 -16.05 -11.01
C MET A 170 0.51 -17.28 -10.19
N LEU A 171 1.77 -17.29 -9.77
CA LEU A 171 2.32 -18.29 -8.87
C LEU A 171 2.23 -17.77 -7.44
N ILE A 172 1.75 -18.63 -6.53
CA ILE A 172 1.53 -18.28 -5.12
C ILE A 172 2.15 -19.36 -4.26
N ARG A 173 3.03 -18.98 -3.32
CA ARG A 173 3.67 -19.89 -2.39
C ARG A 173 3.79 -19.28 -0.99
N PHE A 174 3.90 -20.12 0.01
CA PHE A 174 4.20 -19.74 1.37
C PHE A 174 5.70 -19.45 1.50
N GLY A 175 6.05 -18.26 1.99
CA GLY A 175 7.43 -17.79 2.14
C GLY A 175 8.03 -17.98 3.54
N GLY A 176 7.31 -18.71 4.43
CA GLY A 176 7.78 -18.99 5.80
C GLY A 176 7.24 -18.05 6.85
N ASN A 177 7.68 -18.29 8.09
CA ASN A 177 7.37 -17.47 9.24
C ASN A 177 8.57 -16.61 9.62
N ASP A 178 8.31 -15.40 10.12
CA ASP A 178 9.37 -14.48 10.51
C ASP A 178 8.87 -13.53 11.61
N THR A 179 9.77 -12.69 12.12
CA THR A 179 9.45 -11.58 12.99
C THR A 179 9.82 -10.26 12.29
N VAL A 180 8.81 -9.46 11.97
CA VAL A 180 8.96 -8.15 11.32
C VAL A 180 8.42 -7.08 12.25
N ASP A 181 9.26 -6.11 12.62
CA ASP A 181 8.88 -4.99 13.51
C ASP A 181 8.18 -5.49 14.79
N LEU A 182 8.78 -6.50 15.43
CA LEU A 182 8.30 -7.18 16.66
C LEU A 182 6.97 -7.94 16.51
N LYS A 183 6.49 -8.17 15.28
CA LYS A 183 5.28 -8.93 14.98
C LYS A 183 5.64 -10.27 14.36
N GLN A 184 5.00 -11.33 14.83
CA GLN A 184 5.07 -12.63 14.18
C GLN A 184 4.27 -12.58 12.88
N VAL A 185 4.92 -12.85 11.75
CA VAL A 185 4.30 -12.77 10.43
C VAL A 185 4.42 -14.07 9.66
N ASP A 186 3.45 -14.28 8.78
CA ASP A 186 3.51 -15.26 7.72
C ASP A 186 3.85 -14.53 6.42
N TRP A 187 4.92 -14.96 5.73
CA TRP A 187 5.25 -14.46 4.41
C TRP A 187 4.48 -15.21 3.33
N VAL A 188 3.88 -14.47 2.43
CA VAL A 188 3.33 -14.98 1.18
C VAL A 188 4.12 -14.40 0.02
N GLU A 189 4.53 -15.25 -0.91
CA GLU A 189 5.24 -14.87 -2.11
C GLU A 189 4.36 -15.11 -3.33
N LEU A 190 4.28 -14.09 -4.19
CA LEU A 190 3.57 -14.18 -5.45
C LEU A 190 4.53 -13.80 -6.59
N THR A 191 4.35 -14.42 -7.74
CA THR A 191 5.07 -14.03 -8.96
C THR A 191 4.05 -13.95 -10.08
N ASP A 192 3.97 -12.79 -10.75
CA ASP A 192 3.07 -12.60 -11.87
C ASP A 192 3.67 -13.10 -13.20
N SER A 193 2.89 -13.06 -14.27
CA SER A 193 3.32 -13.52 -15.61
C SER A 193 4.44 -12.68 -16.23
N GLU A 194 4.71 -11.49 -15.70
CA GLU A 194 5.81 -10.61 -16.11
C GLU A 194 7.02 -10.72 -15.14
N GLU A 195 7.07 -11.80 -14.33
CA GLU A 195 8.14 -12.12 -13.38
C GLU A 195 8.33 -11.10 -12.24
N ARG A 196 7.35 -10.22 -11.96
CA ARG A 196 7.38 -9.37 -10.77
C ARG A 196 7.14 -10.24 -9.54
N LYS A 197 8.00 -10.07 -8.55
CA LYS A 197 7.89 -10.80 -7.29
C LYS A 197 7.30 -9.91 -6.21
N PHE A 198 6.27 -10.40 -5.55
CA PHE A 198 5.63 -9.75 -4.42
C PHE A 198 5.86 -10.62 -3.18
N ARG A 199 6.31 -10.01 -2.10
CA ARG A 199 6.42 -10.65 -0.78
C ARG A 199 5.57 -9.87 0.20
N LEU A 200 4.60 -10.53 0.82
CA LEU A 200 3.63 -9.94 1.73
C LEU A 200 3.83 -10.51 3.13
N ALA A 201 4.19 -9.67 4.11
CA ALA A 201 4.27 -10.04 5.52
C ALA A 201 2.92 -9.79 6.18
N VAL A 202 2.23 -10.84 6.55
CA VAL A 202 0.91 -10.79 7.19
C VAL A 202 1.05 -11.09 8.68
N ASP A 203 0.62 -10.18 9.53
CA ASP A 203 0.61 -10.35 10.98
C ASP A 203 -0.30 -11.50 11.38
N ARG A 204 0.23 -12.50 12.10
CA ARG A 204 -0.50 -13.71 12.50
C ARG A 204 -1.60 -13.46 13.51
N SER A 205 -1.56 -12.36 14.25
CA SER A 205 -2.54 -12.05 15.28
C SER A 205 -3.70 -11.20 14.77
N THR A 206 -3.42 -10.25 13.89
CA THR A 206 -4.41 -9.30 13.35
C THR A 206 -4.83 -9.61 11.92
N HIS A 207 -4.06 -10.42 11.22
CA HIS A 207 -4.14 -10.68 9.78
C HIS A 207 -3.99 -9.42 8.91
N TYR A 208 -3.38 -8.37 9.43
CA TYR A 208 -3.10 -7.16 8.66
C TYR A 208 -1.77 -7.30 7.90
N LEU A 209 -1.68 -6.60 6.78
CA LEU A 209 -0.44 -6.47 6.05
C LEU A 209 0.51 -5.54 6.82
N VAL A 210 1.68 -6.05 7.21
CA VAL A 210 2.72 -5.25 7.90
C VAL A 210 3.68 -4.64 6.89
N ARG A 211 4.09 -5.47 5.91
CA ARG A 211 5.08 -5.08 4.91
C ARG A 211 4.78 -5.76 3.59
N ALA A 212 4.97 -5.03 2.51
CA ALA A 212 5.00 -5.58 1.15
C ALA A 212 6.32 -5.20 0.50
N VAL A 213 6.94 -6.14 -0.19
CA VAL A 213 8.14 -5.91 -1.00
C VAL A 213 7.80 -6.32 -2.43
N VAL A 214 8.02 -5.42 -3.37
CA VAL A 214 7.87 -5.69 -4.81
C VAL A 214 9.24 -5.63 -5.43
N SER A 215 9.73 -6.79 -5.87
CA SER A 215 11.03 -6.91 -6.53
C SER A 215 10.83 -6.92 -8.04
N THR A 216 11.53 -6.02 -8.72
CA THR A 216 11.55 -5.91 -10.17
C THR A 216 12.98 -5.99 -10.68
N LYS A 217 13.16 -6.60 -11.85
CA LYS A 217 14.46 -6.65 -12.50
C LYS A 217 14.63 -5.43 -13.40
N ASP A 218 15.70 -4.67 -13.19
CA ASP A 218 16.10 -3.61 -14.09
C ASP A 218 16.62 -4.22 -15.40
N PRO A 219 16.01 -3.90 -16.56
CA PRO A 219 16.40 -4.51 -17.83
C PRO A 219 17.76 -4.01 -18.32
N GLU A 220 18.19 -2.81 -17.93
CA GLU A 220 19.45 -2.21 -18.40
C GLU A 220 20.64 -2.68 -17.57
N TYR A 221 20.49 -2.67 -16.24
CA TYR A 221 21.60 -2.97 -15.32
C TYR A 221 21.57 -4.38 -14.76
N ASN A 222 20.55 -5.19 -15.11
CA ASN A 222 20.35 -6.55 -14.58
C ASN A 222 20.33 -6.62 -13.04
N GLN A 223 19.97 -5.51 -12.40
CA GLN A 223 19.85 -5.40 -10.95
C GLN A 223 18.42 -5.69 -10.51
N ILE A 224 18.28 -6.19 -9.28
CA ILE A 224 16.98 -6.31 -8.64
C ILE A 224 16.76 -5.05 -7.82
N ASN A 225 15.64 -4.38 -8.07
CA ASN A 225 15.18 -3.25 -7.28
C ASN A 225 14.03 -3.68 -6.40
N ASP A 226 14.11 -3.34 -5.12
CA ASP A 226 13.10 -3.64 -4.11
C ASP A 226 12.36 -2.37 -3.70
N ASP A 227 11.07 -2.33 -4.03
CA ASP A 227 10.14 -1.32 -3.54
C ASP A 227 9.42 -1.87 -2.31
N THR A 228 9.77 -1.36 -1.13
CA THR A 228 9.17 -1.79 0.14
C THR A 228 8.11 -0.78 0.58
N THR A 229 6.94 -1.30 0.98
CA THR A 229 5.89 -0.51 1.62
C THR A 229 5.61 -1.09 3.00
N ILE A 230 5.64 -0.24 4.03
CA ILE A 230 5.39 -0.58 5.42
C ILE A 230 4.07 0.07 5.83
N TYR A 231 3.18 -0.74 6.44
CA TYR A 231 1.83 -0.33 6.81
C TYR A 231 1.67 -0.36 8.33
N THR A 232 1.27 0.78 8.89
CA THR A 232 1.07 0.91 10.35
C THR A 232 -0.18 1.72 10.66
N ASN A 233 -0.55 1.77 11.95
CA ASN A 233 -1.69 2.56 12.45
C ASN A 233 -3.00 2.23 11.73
N TYR A 234 -3.39 0.95 11.75
CA TYR A 234 -4.64 0.49 11.16
C TYR A 234 -5.85 0.99 11.95
N GLN A 235 -6.82 1.58 11.25
CA GLN A 235 -8.10 2.00 11.79
C GLN A 235 -9.23 1.58 10.86
N LEU A 236 -10.38 1.25 11.45
CA LEU A 236 -11.57 0.96 10.67
C LEU A 236 -12.12 2.26 10.07
N LYS A 237 -12.18 2.32 8.75
CA LYS A 237 -12.82 3.40 7.98
C LYS A 237 -13.95 2.79 7.17
N GLU A 238 -15.19 3.15 7.51
CA GLU A 238 -16.38 2.50 6.95
C GLU A 238 -16.32 0.98 7.17
N SER A 239 -16.08 0.19 6.13
CA SER A 239 -15.97 -1.28 6.21
C SER A 239 -14.56 -1.82 5.99
N VAL A 240 -13.53 -0.94 5.90
CA VAL A 240 -12.15 -1.29 5.52
C VAL A 240 -11.19 -0.95 6.64
N TRP A 241 -10.41 -1.92 7.10
CA TRP A 241 -9.26 -1.66 7.95
C TRP A 241 -8.15 -1.00 7.12
N THR A 242 -7.92 0.27 7.40
CA THR A 242 -7.08 1.18 6.61
C THR A 242 -5.82 1.54 7.37
N PRO A 243 -4.62 1.33 6.82
CA PRO A 243 -3.39 1.82 7.41
C PRO A 243 -3.32 3.34 7.26
N LEU A 244 -3.33 4.08 8.36
CA LEU A 244 -3.26 5.54 8.34
C LEU A 244 -1.82 6.07 8.26
N GLN A 245 -0.83 5.19 8.37
CA GLN A 245 0.56 5.54 8.12
C GLN A 245 1.18 4.52 7.17
N VAL A 246 1.72 5.02 6.06
CA VAL A 246 2.35 4.22 5.01
C VAL A 246 3.73 4.78 4.72
N THR A 247 4.78 3.97 4.87
CA THR A 247 6.16 4.33 4.53
C THR A 247 6.58 3.58 3.28
N ARG A 248 7.22 4.26 2.34
CA ARG A 248 7.78 3.67 1.12
C ARG A 248 9.29 3.80 1.14
N GLU A 249 9.94 2.72 0.72
CA GLU A 249 11.39 2.64 0.58
C GLU A 249 11.73 2.05 -0.78
N HIS A 250 12.80 2.54 -1.39
CA HIS A 250 13.41 1.99 -2.59
C HIS A 250 14.82 1.52 -2.27
N ASN A 251 15.09 0.24 -2.43
CA ASN A 251 16.37 -0.39 -2.07
C ASN A 251 16.81 -0.06 -0.63
N GLY A 252 15.86 -0.14 0.32
CA GLY A 252 16.08 0.15 1.75
C GLY A 252 16.18 1.65 2.10
N ARG A 253 16.11 2.55 1.11
CA ARG A 253 16.13 3.99 1.34
C ARG A 253 14.70 4.53 1.35
N ARG A 254 14.33 5.24 2.42
CA ARG A 254 13.01 5.88 2.53
C ARG A 254 12.84 6.95 1.45
N THR A 255 11.75 6.82 0.68
CA THR A 255 11.41 7.73 -0.41
C THR A 255 10.17 8.56 -0.11
N ALA A 256 9.23 8.03 0.68
CA ALA A 256 8.03 8.76 1.06
C ALA A 256 7.45 8.21 2.36
N GLN A 257 6.72 9.06 3.09
CA GLN A 257 5.89 8.65 4.21
C GLN A 257 4.58 9.43 4.17
N PHE A 258 3.47 8.70 4.21
CA PHE A 258 2.13 9.24 4.14
C PHE A 258 1.44 9.08 5.50
N PHE A 259 0.77 10.11 5.93
CA PHE A 259 -0.08 10.14 7.12
C PHE A 259 -1.48 10.52 6.66
N TYR A 260 -2.39 9.55 6.64
CA TYR A 260 -3.77 9.76 6.22
C TYR A 260 -4.59 10.26 7.42
N ASP A 261 -5.33 11.34 7.22
CA ASP A 261 -6.26 11.88 8.20
C ASP A 261 -7.65 11.24 8.03
N THR A 262 -8.10 11.16 6.78
CA THR A 262 -9.39 10.54 6.43
C THR A 262 -9.25 9.67 5.19
N CYS A 263 -10.02 8.58 5.15
CA CYS A 263 -10.27 7.80 3.94
C CYS A 263 -11.76 7.44 3.87
N ARG A 264 -12.35 7.57 2.69
CA ARG A 264 -13.70 7.14 2.35
C ARG A 264 -13.64 6.20 1.16
N TYR A 265 -14.50 5.22 1.15
CA TYR A 265 -14.56 4.20 0.11
C TYR A 265 -15.86 4.26 -0.66
N ASN A 266 -15.80 4.06 -1.97
CA ASN A 266 -16.91 4.14 -2.91
C ASN A 266 -17.76 5.42 -2.74
N PRO A 267 -17.14 6.62 -2.70
CA PRO A 267 -17.88 7.87 -2.48
C PRO A 267 -18.80 8.25 -3.64
N GLY A 268 -18.71 7.57 -4.79
CA GLY A 268 -19.50 7.87 -5.98
C GLY A 268 -18.97 9.11 -6.69
N PHE A 269 -17.75 9.05 -7.21
CA PHE A 269 -17.17 10.17 -7.94
C PHE A 269 -17.96 10.51 -9.21
N PRO A 270 -18.06 11.79 -9.57
CA PRO A 270 -18.58 12.18 -10.89
C PRO A 270 -17.67 11.64 -11.99
N ASP A 271 -18.26 11.35 -13.16
CA ASP A 271 -17.54 10.71 -14.26
C ASP A 271 -16.40 11.58 -14.83
N ASP A 272 -16.54 12.90 -14.73
CA ASP A 272 -15.56 13.84 -15.23
C ASP A 272 -14.36 14.08 -14.29
N LEU A 273 -14.37 13.55 -13.05
CA LEU A 273 -13.30 13.81 -12.06
C LEU A 273 -11.91 13.44 -12.58
N PHE A 274 -11.81 12.38 -13.39
CA PHE A 274 -10.56 11.86 -13.93
C PHE A 274 -10.34 12.27 -15.40
N THR A 275 -10.80 13.46 -15.79
CA THR A 275 -10.67 13.97 -17.15
C THR A 275 -9.88 15.28 -17.20
N LYS A 276 -9.25 15.57 -18.35
CA LYS A 276 -8.58 16.85 -18.61
C LYS A 276 -9.52 18.04 -18.37
N ALA A 277 -10.80 17.90 -18.70
CA ALA A 277 -11.81 18.95 -18.53
C ALA A 277 -11.98 19.37 -17.05
N SER A 278 -11.85 18.43 -16.10
CA SER A 278 -11.93 18.76 -14.66
C SER A 278 -10.78 19.66 -14.21
N LEU A 279 -9.58 19.52 -14.78
CA LEU A 279 -8.44 20.39 -14.51
C LEU A 279 -8.62 21.77 -15.15
N GLN A 280 -9.19 21.85 -16.34
CA GLN A 280 -9.46 23.12 -17.04
C GLN A 280 -10.48 23.98 -16.29
N LYS A 281 -11.56 23.38 -15.77
CA LYS A 281 -12.52 24.07 -14.89
C LYS A 281 -11.82 24.68 -13.68
N HIS A 282 -10.92 23.93 -13.04
CA HIS A 282 -10.17 24.39 -11.87
C HIS A 282 -9.26 25.58 -12.20
N GLY A 283 -8.54 25.51 -13.32
CA GLY A 283 -7.74 26.65 -13.84
C GLY A 283 -8.57 27.91 -14.10
N SER A 284 -9.76 27.77 -14.68
CA SER A 284 -10.66 28.89 -14.98
C SER A 284 -11.21 29.57 -13.70
N GLU A 285 -11.60 28.78 -12.69
CA GLU A 285 -12.07 29.32 -11.41
C GLU A 285 -10.99 30.11 -10.68
N THR A 286 -9.72 29.71 -10.78
CA THR A 286 -8.59 30.43 -10.18
C THR A 286 -8.38 31.80 -10.83
N VAL A 287 -8.59 31.92 -12.13
CA VAL A 287 -8.47 33.20 -12.88
C VAL A 287 -9.62 34.14 -12.52
N LEU A 288 -10.83 33.63 -12.37
CA LEU A 288 -12.00 34.45 -12.03
C LEU A 288 -11.97 34.99 -10.59
N LYS A 289 -11.37 34.29 -9.64
CA LYS A 289 -11.20 34.77 -8.26
C LYS A 289 -10.17 35.90 -8.10
N LYS A 290 -9.44 36.23 -9.16
CA LYS A 290 -8.44 37.34 -9.18
C LYS A 290 -8.98 38.66 -9.73
N LYS A 291 -10.20 38.74 -10.18
CA LYS A 291 -10.89 40.00 -10.56
C LYS A 291 -11.77 40.49 -9.43
#